data_d3e120b3ff1ec2059f8fed9e64d59309
#
_entry.id   d3e120b3ff1ec2059f8fed9e64d59309
#
_cell.length_a   1.000
_cell.length_b   1.000
_cell.length_c   1.000
_cell.angle_alpha   90.00
_cell.angle_beta   90.00
_cell.angle_gamma   90.00
#
_symmetry.space_group_name_H-M   'P 1'
#
loop_
_entity.id
_entity.type
_entity.pdbx_description
1 polymer ?
#
loop_
_entity_poly.entity_id
_entity_poly.type
_entity_poly.pdbx_seq_one_letter_code
_entity_poly.pdbx_strand_id
1 'polypeptide(L)'
;MKNKKGFTLIELLAVIVIMGILMMVAIPAVSRVIENSRKDAFVDIAKSYANAVITAWSSENLTCEGIVSSAVDDGDYYILINTKEAASSALPVLLEQGGKSSWGNRDVNGYVRVHVETVTDSNGDSKRTTKFYVGLSDGTHGIIDEGNTTSDKLKKGNVKMNLSDDDKKRVELTKDNGNLNCTKLELGTYVAYSCTEVTPVTSITGLCVDNSGTSGVEDIKIINPTNFSGDDWTTISVAAKSGNYTGKYKVGDTKEIDLGSFGKHTVRIANLSTPSECLQKGFSQTACGFVLEFTDIIEARNMNPTNSNRGGYPASELRSYLNDKVYNAFPNELKDIIINTTAVSGYGYYDSANFISTDKLYLLDARELWGTSFNHENNTANNYERQLDYYASNGVTLNNYSRVVKKLNGANTIWWLRTSGYTTGNFFYYVTNNGYWSYFSANNAYGVSPAFRIA
;
A
#
# COMPACT_ATOMS: atom_id res chain seq x y z
N MET A 1 -7.49 -4.01 68.09
CA MET A 1 -7.09 -2.76 67.38
C MET A 1 -5.70 -2.98 66.79
N LYS A 2 -5.56 -3.03 65.46
CA LYS A 2 -4.24 -3.09 64.79
C LYS A 2 -3.56 -1.72 64.90
N ASN A 3 -2.45 -1.63 65.63
CA ASN A 3 -1.60 -0.43 65.68
C ASN A 3 -1.10 -0.11 64.24
N LYS A 4 -1.63 0.93 63.65
CA LYS A 4 -1.08 1.52 62.42
C LYS A 4 0.17 2.32 62.83
N LYS A 5 1.36 1.77 62.57
CA LYS A 5 2.62 2.51 62.70
C LYS A 5 2.66 3.57 61.59
N GLY A 6 2.65 4.83 61.97
CA GLY A 6 2.85 5.95 61.04
C GLY A 6 4.35 6.10 60.75
N PHE A 7 4.68 6.59 59.56
CA PHE A 7 6.06 6.93 59.19
C PHE A 7 6.58 8.09 60.03
N THR A 8 7.81 7.99 60.44
CA THR A 8 8.48 9.09 61.14
C THR A 8 8.97 10.15 60.14
N LEU A 9 9.08 11.40 60.59
CA LEU A 9 9.54 12.53 59.78
C LEU A 9 10.94 12.27 59.18
N ILE A 10 11.80 11.57 59.94
CA ILE A 10 13.16 11.24 59.50
C ILE A 10 13.19 10.14 58.41
N GLU A 11 12.27 9.17 58.48
CA GLU A 11 12.13 8.16 57.42
C GLU A 11 11.65 8.80 56.14
N LEU A 12 10.71 9.74 56.19
CA LEU A 12 10.24 10.48 55.02
C LEU A 12 11.35 11.35 54.42
N LEU A 13 12.13 12.05 55.28
CA LEU A 13 13.27 12.85 54.84
C LEU A 13 14.33 12.01 54.15
N ALA A 14 14.68 10.84 54.71
CA ALA A 14 15.66 9.93 54.15
C ALA A 14 15.21 9.43 52.74
N VAL A 15 13.94 9.09 52.58
CA VAL A 15 13.40 8.65 51.29
C VAL A 15 13.49 9.77 50.25
N ILE A 16 13.15 11.02 50.62
CA ILE A 16 13.23 12.15 49.67
C ILE A 16 14.65 12.43 49.23
N VAL A 17 15.63 12.35 50.14
CA VAL A 17 17.04 12.56 49.84
C VAL A 17 17.56 11.45 48.90
N ILE A 18 17.25 10.20 49.20
CA ILE A 18 17.64 9.06 48.33
C ILE A 18 17.00 9.18 46.97
N MET A 19 15.68 9.51 46.88
CA MET A 19 15.00 9.76 45.62
C MET A 19 15.65 10.90 44.85
N GLY A 20 16.02 11.99 45.50
CA GLY A 20 16.69 13.13 44.87
C GLY A 20 18.01 12.73 44.20
N ILE A 21 18.83 11.94 44.89
CA ILE A 21 20.12 11.43 44.38
C ILE A 21 19.88 10.49 43.19
N LEU A 22 18.93 9.57 43.33
CA LEU A 22 18.60 8.64 42.24
C LEU A 22 18.08 9.37 40.99
N MET A 23 17.22 10.38 41.16
CA MET A 23 16.71 11.21 40.06
C MET A 23 17.83 11.98 39.36
N MET A 24 18.82 12.49 40.09
CA MET A 24 19.94 13.25 39.52
C MET A 24 20.77 12.42 38.53
N VAL A 25 20.90 11.12 38.75
CA VAL A 25 21.61 10.19 37.84
C VAL A 25 20.68 9.60 36.77
N ALA A 26 19.44 9.27 37.14
CA ALA A 26 18.51 8.60 36.25
C ALA A 26 17.96 9.53 35.15
N ILE A 27 17.64 10.78 35.47
CA ILE A 27 17.03 11.70 34.50
C ILE A 27 17.92 11.93 33.28
N PRO A 28 19.23 12.25 33.38
CA PRO A 28 20.08 12.43 32.21
C PRO A 28 20.22 11.16 31.35
N ALA A 29 20.28 9.98 32.00
CA ALA A 29 20.40 8.71 31.32
C ALA A 29 19.13 8.39 30.49
N VAL A 30 17.97 8.55 31.12
CA VAL A 30 16.65 8.35 30.44
C VAL A 30 16.45 9.37 29.32
N SER A 31 16.79 10.63 29.53
CA SER A 31 16.68 11.68 28.52
C SER A 31 17.50 11.36 27.27
N ARG A 32 18.72 10.84 27.42
CA ARG A 32 19.57 10.40 26.29
C ARG A 32 18.95 9.23 25.52
N VAL A 33 18.35 8.27 26.23
CA VAL A 33 17.70 7.12 25.61
C VAL A 33 16.49 7.60 24.80
N ILE A 34 15.66 8.47 25.37
CA ILE A 34 14.50 9.04 24.70
C ILE A 34 14.92 9.84 23.46
N GLU A 35 15.95 10.68 23.58
CA GLU A 35 16.47 11.46 22.46
C GLU A 35 16.98 10.56 21.33
N ASN A 36 17.75 9.54 21.66
CA ASN A 36 18.25 8.58 20.68
C ASN A 36 17.10 7.83 19.98
N SER A 37 16.10 7.38 20.74
CA SER A 37 14.91 6.72 20.16
C SER A 37 14.13 7.64 19.22
N ARG A 38 14.02 8.93 19.56
CA ARG A 38 13.38 9.92 18.69
C ARG A 38 14.18 10.17 17.42
N LYS A 39 15.52 10.22 17.51
CA LYS A 39 16.40 10.33 16.33
C LYS A 39 16.29 9.11 15.42
N ASP A 40 16.28 7.91 16.01
CA ASP A 40 16.10 6.68 15.23
C ASP A 40 14.72 6.68 14.53
N ALA A 41 13.65 7.04 15.23
CA ALA A 41 12.32 7.16 14.65
C ALA A 41 12.24 8.23 13.53
N PHE A 42 12.95 9.34 13.66
CA PHE A 42 12.99 10.37 12.61
C PHE A 42 13.75 9.88 11.37
N VAL A 43 14.82 9.10 11.55
CA VAL A 43 15.53 8.43 10.45
C VAL A 43 14.62 7.42 9.76
N ASP A 44 13.81 6.67 10.50
CA ASP A 44 12.86 5.71 9.92
C ASP A 44 11.78 6.44 9.09
N ILE A 45 11.29 7.58 9.55
CA ILE A 45 10.40 8.46 8.78
C ILE A 45 11.09 8.91 7.49
N ALA A 46 12.31 9.40 7.57
CA ALA A 46 13.06 9.86 6.39
C ALA A 46 13.31 8.73 5.38
N LYS A 47 13.66 7.53 5.86
CA LYS A 47 13.80 6.33 5.03
C LYS A 47 12.48 5.90 4.41
N SER A 48 11.38 6.01 5.13
CA SER A 48 10.06 5.68 4.62
C SER A 48 9.67 6.59 3.46
N TYR A 49 9.92 7.90 3.56
CA TYR A 49 9.73 8.83 2.44
C TYR A 49 10.65 8.50 1.26
N ALA A 50 11.93 8.23 1.53
CA ALA A 50 12.86 7.84 0.48
C ALA A 50 12.42 6.56 -0.22
N ASN A 51 12.02 5.54 0.53
CA ASN A 51 11.54 4.27 -0.03
C ASN A 51 10.27 4.44 -0.87
N ALA A 52 9.37 5.32 -0.44
CA ALA A 52 8.19 5.67 -1.20
C ALA A 52 8.58 6.31 -2.56
N VAL A 53 9.52 7.27 -2.53
CA VAL A 53 10.04 7.90 -3.75
C VAL A 53 10.82 6.89 -4.61
N ILE A 54 11.65 6.03 -4.01
CA ILE A 54 12.36 4.95 -4.73
C ILE A 54 11.36 4.03 -5.44
N THR A 55 10.31 3.62 -4.74
CA THR A 55 9.28 2.77 -5.31
C THR A 55 8.56 3.48 -6.46
N ALA A 56 8.16 4.72 -6.26
CA ALA A 56 7.49 5.51 -7.27
C ALA A 56 8.41 5.82 -8.48
N TRP A 57 9.69 6.08 -8.25
CA TRP A 57 10.69 6.27 -9.30
C TRP A 57 10.94 5.00 -10.10
N SER A 58 11.09 3.87 -9.40
CA SER A 58 11.35 2.56 -10.03
C SER A 58 10.12 2.01 -10.76
N SER A 59 8.93 2.38 -10.34
CA SER A 59 7.67 2.03 -11.00
C SER A 59 7.21 3.07 -12.02
N GLU A 60 8.09 4.02 -12.33
CA GLU A 60 7.86 5.07 -13.35
C GLU A 60 6.69 6.03 -13.03
N ASN A 61 6.24 6.05 -11.79
CA ASN A 61 5.10 6.86 -11.35
C ASN A 61 5.44 8.32 -11.00
N LEU A 62 6.72 8.67 -10.91
CA LEU A 62 7.20 10.03 -10.62
C LEU A 62 7.60 10.80 -11.87
N THR A 63 7.59 10.15 -13.01
CA THR A 63 7.75 10.80 -14.30
C THR A 63 6.37 11.15 -14.84
N CYS A 64 6.27 12.16 -15.69
CA CYS A 64 5.02 12.51 -16.35
C CYS A 64 4.33 11.27 -16.90
N GLU A 65 3.01 11.27 -16.98
CA GLU A 65 2.27 10.19 -17.62
C GLU A 65 2.95 9.77 -18.93
N GLY A 66 3.52 8.55 -18.96
CA GLY A 66 4.15 7.98 -20.14
C GLY A 66 5.66 8.20 -20.28
N ILE A 67 6.35 8.88 -19.36
CA ILE A 67 7.80 8.96 -19.37
C ILE A 67 8.39 7.94 -18.40
N VAL A 68 9.17 7.02 -18.93
CA VAL A 68 9.91 6.04 -18.13
C VAL A 68 11.08 6.70 -17.41
N SER A 69 11.38 6.30 -16.18
CA SER A 69 12.51 6.84 -15.40
C SER A 69 13.86 6.69 -16.11
N SER A 70 13.97 5.77 -17.05
CA SER A 70 15.14 5.58 -17.91
C SER A 70 15.31 6.67 -18.98
N ALA A 71 14.28 7.46 -19.27
CA ALA A 71 14.31 8.56 -20.25
C ALA A 71 14.63 9.94 -19.62
N VAL A 72 14.78 10.00 -18.31
CA VAL A 72 15.08 11.23 -17.57
C VAL A 72 16.57 11.56 -17.73
N ASP A 73 16.93 12.79 -18.04
CA ASP A 73 18.32 13.23 -18.18
C ASP A 73 19.11 13.12 -16.88
N ASP A 74 20.44 13.13 -16.98
CA ASP A 74 21.31 13.22 -15.80
C ASP A 74 21.07 14.55 -15.07
N GLY A 75 20.94 14.48 -13.74
CA GLY A 75 20.65 15.65 -12.93
C GLY A 75 20.04 15.34 -11.57
N ASP A 76 19.66 16.39 -10.88
CA ASP A 76 19.03 16.34 -9.57
C ASP A 76 17.53 16.68 -9.67
N TYR A 77 16.70 15.78 -9.14
CA TYR A 77 15.25 15.93 -9.13
C TYR A 77 14.75 15.92 -7.69
N TYR A 78 14.08 16.97 -7.27
CA TYR A 78 13.65 17.20 -5.90
C TYR A 78 12.16 16.90 -5.76
N ILE A 79 11.82 15.82 -5.07
CA ILE A 79 10.43 15.42 -4.82
C ILE A 79 10.01 16.01 -3.47
N LEU A 80 9.08 16.95 -3.50
CA LEU A 80 8.64 17.69 -2.32
C LEU A 80 7.88 16.79 -1.35
N ILE A 81 8.21 16.93 -0.08
CA ILE A 81 7.48 16.33 1.04
C ILE A 81 6.90 17.47 1.88
N ASN A 82 5.57 17.49 2.01
CA ASN A 82 4.89 18.46 2.85
C ASN A 82 3.67 17.80 3.48
N THR A 83 3.79 17.42 4.75
CA THR A 83 2.69 16.73 5.46
C THR A 83 1.53 17.65 5.83
N LYS A 84 1.71 18.97 5.76
CA LYS A 84 0.65 19.95 5.99
C LYS A 84 -0.24 20.12 4.75
N GLU A 85 0.34 20.05 3.57
CA GLU A 85 -0.36 20.15 2.27
C GLU A 85 -0.78 18.78 1.74
N ALA A 86 -0.32 17.73 2.38
CA ALA A 86 -0.54 16.35 2.00
C ALA A 86 -2.03 15.95 1.89
N ALA A 87 -2.92 16.66 2.54
CA ALA A 87 -4.36 16.42 2.41
C ALA A 87 -4.93 16.83 1.02
N SER A 88 -4.16 17.54 0.20
CA SER A 88 -4.58 18.05 -1.11
C SER A 88 -3.72 17.60 -2.30
N SER A 89 -2.60 16.90 -2.07
CA SER A 89 -1.70 16.42 -3.12
C SER A 89 -1.38 14.92 -2.96
N ALA A 90 -1.09 14.24 -4.04
CA ALA A 90 -0.97 12.78 -4.10
C ALA A 90 0.27 12.16 -3.41
N LEU A 91 1.22 12.97 -2.96
CA LEU A 91 2.37 12.49 -2.18
C LEU A 91 2.02 11.85 -0.81
N PRO A 92 0.91 12.20 -0.14
CA PRO A 92 0.50 11.54 1.12
C PRO A 92 0.18 10.06 1.00
N VAL A 93 -0.13 9.61 -0.20
CA VAL A 93 -0.45 8.20 -0.48
C VAL A 93 0.78 7.30 -0.28
N LEU A 94 1.97 7.85 -0.25
CA LEU A 94 3.22 7.10 -0.14
C LEU A 94 3.56 6.69 1.30
N LEU A 95 2.87 7.23 2.31
CA LEU A 95 3.07 6.86 3.70
C LEU A 95 1.74 6.41 4.33
N GLU A 96 1.59 5.13 4.49
CA GLU A 96 0.42 4.52 5.18
C GLU A 96 0.31 4.94 6.66
N GLN A 97 1.32 5.58 7.22
CA GLN A 97 1.33 6.07 8.60
C GLN A 97 1.91 7.47 8.61
N GLY A 98 1.03 8.45 8.74
CA GLY A 98 1.29 9.87 8.68
C GLY A 98 2.66 10.29 9.19
N GLY A 99 3.48 10.82 8.31
CA GLY A 99 4.85 11.25 8.53
C GLY A 99 4.97 12.45 9.46
N LYS A 100 4.47 12.30 10.67
CA LYS A 100 4.64 13.29 11.73
C LYS A 100 5.97 13.11 12.43
N SER A 101 6.56 14.21 12.89
CA SER A 101 7.81 14.19 13.62
C SER A 101 7.72 13.33 14.89
N SER A 102 8.82 12.65 15.22
CA SER A 102 9.00 11.96 16.48
C SER A 102 9.07 12.91 17.71
N TRP A 103 9.12 14.25 17.48
CA TRP A 103 9.08 15.29 18.51
C TRP A 103 7.72 16.00 18.57
N GLY A 104 6.65 15.28 18.92
CA GLY A 104 5.38 15.90 19.28
C GLY A 104 4.39 16.11 18.15
N ASN A 105 4.26 15.19 17.23
CA ASN A 105 3.21 15.18 16.19
C ASN A 105 3.22 16.42 15.27
N ARG A 106 4.42 17.00 15.04
CA ARG A 106 4.60 18.14 14.14
C ARG A 106 4.62 17.69 12.69
N ASP A 107 4.25 18.59 11.80
CA ASP A 107 4.40 18.37 10.36
C ASP A 107 5.88 18.28 9.98
N VAL A 108 6.15 17.47 9.01
CA VAL A 108 7.49 17.27 8.45
C VAL A 108 7.47 17.77 7.01
N ASN A 109 8.41 18.64 6.68
CA ASN A 109 8.55 19.24 5.36
C ASN A 109 9.96 19.00 4.83
N GLY A 110 10.10 19.00 3.52
CA GLY A 110 11.38 18.83 2.87
C GLY A 110 11.27 18.14 1.51
N TYR A 111 12.24 17.33 1.19
CA TYR A 111 12.29 16.65 -0.10
C TYR A 111 13.07 15.33 -0.03
N VAL A 112 12.83 14.50 -1.03
CA VAL A 112 13.75 13.45 -1.45
C VAL A 112 14.38 13.89 -2.77
N ARG A 113 15.70 14.00 -2.81
CA ARG A 113 16.44 14.29 -4.03
C ARG A 113 16.82 12.99 -4.72
N VAL A 114 16.45 12.88 -5.96
CA VAL A 114 16.82 11.80 -6.87
C VAL A 114 17.97 12.33 -7.74
N HIS A 115 19.16 11.80 -7.57
CA HIS A 115 20.34 12.13 -8.35
C HIS A 115 20.55 11.06 -9.42
N VAL A 116 20.48 11.46 -10.67
CA VAL A 116 20.67 10.58 -11.82
C VAL A 116 22.00 10.95 -12.48
N GLU A 117 22.87 9.98 -12.65
CA GLU A 117 24.16 10.16 -13.31
C GLU A 117 24.48 8.97 -14.23
N THR A 118 25.08 9.25 -15.38
CA THR A 118 25.62 8.24 -16.29
C THR A 118 27.13 8.15 -16.08
N VAL A 119 27.58 6.99 -15.58
CA VAL A 119 29.00 6.74 -15.35
C VAL A 119 29.52 5.83 -16.45
N THR A 120 30.53 6.28 -17.18
CA THR A 120 31.22 5.46 -18.19
C THR A 120 32.46 4.84 -17.57
N ASP A 121 32.58 3.53 -17.67
CA ASP A 121 33.73 2.80 -17.15
C ASP A 121 34.98 2.89 -18.06
N SER A 122 36.09 2.33 -17.63
CA SER A 122 37.35 2.31 -18.38
C SER A 122 37.29 1.55 -19.70
N ASN A 123 36.26 0.75 -19.93
CA ASN A 123 36.05 -0.04 -21.15
C ASN A 123 35.13 0.71 -22.15
N GLY A 124 34.60 1.87 -21.77
CA GLY A 124 33.66 2.65 -22.57
C GLY A 124 32.19 2.27 -22.37
N ASP A 125 31.88 1.35 -21.45
CA ASP A 125 30.53 0.95 -21.12
C ASP A 125 29.88 2.00 -20.20
N SER A 126 28.78 2.57 -20.65
CA SER A 126 28.03 3.56 -19.86
C SER A 126 26.95 2.89 -19.04
N LYS A 127 26.98 3.15 -17.73
CA LYS A 127 25.97 2.68 -16.78
C LYS A 127 25.31 3.85 -16.10
N ARG A 128 23.99 3.91 -16.19
CA ARG A 128 23.18 4.89 -15.47
C ARG A 128 22.97 4.44 -14.02
N THR A 129 23.17 5.36 -13.09
CA THR A 129 22.98 5.12 -11.65
C THR A 129 22.05 6.18 -11.08
N THR A 130 21.23 5.77 -10.13
CA THR A 130 20.31 6.65 -9.41
C THR A 130 20.59 6.56 -7.93
N LYS A 131 20.78 7.71 -7.28
CA LYS A 131 21.01 7.82 -5.84
C LYS A 131 19.92 8.67 -5.20
N PHE A 132 19.53 8.35 -3.99
CA PHE A 132 18.48 9.06 -3.29
C PHE A 132 19.02 9.70 -2.02
N TYR A 133 18.72 10.96 -1.83
CA TYR A 133 19.12 11.76 -0.68
C TYR A 133 17.88 12.37 -0.03
N VAL A 134 17.95 12.70 1.27
CA VAL A 134 16.81 13.24 2.00
C VAL A 134 17.18 14.52 2.72
N GLY A 135 16.43 15.56 2.47
CA GLY A 135 16.37 16.77 3.27
C GLY A 135 15.00 16.86 3.94
N LEU A 136 14.93 16.82 5.28
CA LEU A 136 13.66 16.74 5.99
C LEU A 136 13.72 17.47 7.32
N SER A 137 12.67 18.26 7.65
CA SER A 137 12.61 19.07 8.87
C SER A 137 11.21 19.13 9.47
N ASP A 138 11.14 19.18 10.82
CA ASP A 138 9.94 19.56 11.58
C ASP A 138 9.95 21.04 12.03
N GLY A 139 10.83 21.83 11.45
CA GLY A 139 11.07 23.23 11.80
C GLY A 139 12.07 23.44 12.95
N THR A 140 12.40 22.40 13.71
CA THR A 140 13.39 22.45 14.83
C THR A 140 14.47 21.38 14.66
N HIS A 141 14.05 20.17 14.29
CA HIS A 141 14.91 19.01 14.07
C HIS A 141 14.88 18.63 12.59
N GLY A 142 15.94 18.02 12.10
CA GLY A 142 15.93 17.60 10.70
C GLY A 142 17.18 16.83 10.26
N ILE A 143 17.10 16.35 9.04
CA ILE A 143 18.20 15.77 8.26
C ILE A 143 18.46 16.73 7.10
N ILE A 144 19.71 17.12 6.93
CA ILE A 144 20.12 18.03 5.85
C ILE A 144 20.80 17.19 4.76
N ASP A 145 20.35 17.35 3.54
CA ASP A 145 21.03 16.79 2.37
C ASP A 145 22.33 17.57 2.12
N GLU A 146 23.45 16.93 2.41
CA GLU A 146 24.80 17.46 2.14
C GLU A 146 25.44 16.77 0.91
N GLY A 147 24.68 15.94 0.18
CA GLY A 147 25.16 15.23 -1.01
C GLY A 147 26.08 14.03 -0.73
N ASN A 148 26.37 13.73 0.53
CA ASN A 148 27.37 12.73 0.91
C ASN A 148 26.75 11.46 1.53
N THR A 149 25.49 11.49 1.94
CA THR A 149 24.83 10.38 2.63
C THR A 149 23.52 10.02 1.94
N THR A 150 23.49 8.89 1.27
CA THR A 150 22.28 8.35 0.62
C THR A 150 21.27 7.88 1.65
N SER A 151 20.00 7.82 1.26
CA SER A 151 18.87 7.49 2.15
C SER A 151 19.02 6.16 2.88
N ASP A 152 19.60 5.14 2.24
CA ASP A 152 19.87 3.82 2.82
C ASP A 152 20.92 3.85 3.93
N LYS A 153 21.84 4.82 3.90
CA LYS A 153 22.94 5.01 4.86
C LYS A 153 22.61 5.94 6.02
N LEU A 154 21.43 6.55 6.04
CA LEU A 154 21.01 7.45 7.10
C LEU A 154 21.03 6.74 8.46
N LYS A 155 21.52 7.44 9.47
CA LYS A 155 21.63 7.00 10.87
C LYS A 155 21.23 8.17 11.80
N LYS A 156 20.96 7.88 13.07
CA LYS A 156 20.63 8.92 14.08
C LYS A 156 21.66 10.06 14.20
N GLY A 157 22.92 9.81 13.82
CA GLY A 157 23.95 10.84 13.77
C GLY A 157 23.74 11.89 12.68
N ASN A 158 22.92 11.61 11.66
CA ASN A 158 22.57 12.57 10.63
C ASN A 158 21.43 13.52 11.05
N VAL A 159 20.79 13.26 12.22
CA VAL A 159 19.70 14.10 12.73
C VAL A 159 20.28 15.27 13.51
N LYS A 160 20.09 16.49 13.01
CA LYS A 160 20.38 17.74 13.73
C LYS A 160 19.22 18.07 14.68
N MET A 161 19.54 18.41 15.93
CA MET A 161 18.57 18.66 17.00
C MET A 161 18.05 20.09 17.05
N ASN A 162 18.84 21.04 16.55
CA ASN A 162 18.48 22.45 16.46
C ASN A 162 18.96 22.95 15.09
N LEU A 163 18.04 23.10 14.17
CA LEU A 163 18.35 23.62 12.83
C LEU A 163 18.61 25.11 12.89
N SER A 164 19.74 25.54 12.32
CA SER A 164 19.99 26.95 12.01
C SER A 164 19.01 27.45 10.94
N ASP A 165 18.89 28.76 10.80
CA ASP A 165 18.03 29.32 9.74
C ASP A 165 18.55 28.95 8.34
N ASP A 166 19.86 28.76 8.19
CA ASP A 166 20.43 28.27 6.93
C ASP A 166 20.09 26.79 6.69
N ASP A 167 20.11 25.95 7.72
CA ASP A 167 19.65 24.55 7.60
C ASP A 167 18.19 24.48 7.18
N LYS A 168 17.33 25.31 7.78
CA LYS A 168 15.90 25.37 7.42
C LYS A 168 15.69 25.76 5.96
N LYS A 169 16.41 26.79 5.49
CA LYS A 169 16.37 27.20 4.09
C LYS A 169 16.80 26.08 3.12
N ARG A 170 17.77 25.25 3.51
CA ARG A 170 18.23 24.12 2.69
C ARG A 170 17.19 23.01 2.56
N VAL A 171 16.30 22.88 3.51
CA VAL A 171 15.22 21.88 3.49
C VAL A 171 13.95 22.45 2.87
N GLU A 172 13.70 23.74 3.00
CA GLU A 172 12.59 24.42 2.36
C GLU A 172 12.96 24.78 0.94
N LEU A 173 12.48 24.02 -0.04
CA LEU A 173 12.62 24.36 -1.46
C LEU A 173 11.65 25.49 -1.80
N THR A 174 12.01 26.72 -1.44
CA THR A 174 11.30 27.93 -1.84
C THR A 174 12.02 28.63 -2.99
N LYS A 175 11.28 29.41 -3.78
CA LYS A 175 11.77 30.12 -4.97
C LYS A 175 12.97 31.06 -4.71
N ASP A 176 13.26 31.37 -3.43
CA ASP A 176 14.29 32.34 -3.00
C ASP A 176 15.41 31.69 -2.18
N ASN A 177 15.67 30.41 -2.31
CA ASN A 177 16.77 29.75 -1.59
C ASN A 177 18.14 30.06 -2.22
N GLY A 178 18.57 31.26 -2.05
CA GLY A 178 19.92 31.90 -2.21
C GLY A 178 20.88 31.36 -3.26
N ASN A 179 20.90 30.08 -3.59
CA ASN A 179 21.80 29.46 -4.57
C ASN A 179 21.13 28.43 -5.48
N LEU A 180 19.83 28.20 -5.36
CA LEU A 180 19.09 27.25 -6.19
C LEU A 180 17.94 27.98 -6.90
N ASN A 181 17.86 27.85 -8.20
CA ASN A 181 16.70 28.28 -8.96
C ASN A 181 15.81 27.08 -9.19
N CYS A 182 14.65 27.03 -8.50
CA CYS A 182 13.74 25.90 -8.52
C CYS A 182 12.51 26.21 -9.36
N THR A 183 12.23 25.38 -10.33
CA THR A 183 10.99 25.41 -11.10
C THR A 183 10.05 24.35 -10.60
N LYS A 184 8.83 24.76 -10.23
CA LYS A 184 7.75 23.84 -9.85
C LYS A 184 7.31 23.08 -11.10
N LEU A 185 7.32 21.75 -11.00
CA LEU A 185 6.84 20.83 -12.02
C LEU A 185 5.60 20.13 -11.49
N GLU A 186 4.50 20.27 -12.20
CA GLU A 186 3.27 19.54 -11.91
C GLU A 186 3.31 18.22 -12.70
N LEU A 187 3.45 17.11 -11.98
CA LEU A 187 3.52 15.77 -12.52
C LEU A 187 2.19 15.04 -12.26
N GLY A 188 1.17 15.34 -13.03
CA GLY A 188 -0.16 14.81 -12.75
C GLY A 188 -0.63 15.22 -11.35
N THR A 189 -0.69 14.25 -10.42
CA THR A 189 -1.03 14.51 -9.02
C THR A 189 0.18 14.82 -8.13
N TYR A 190 1.40 14.78 -8.64
CA TYR A 190 2.63 15.04 -7.89
C TYR A 190 3.16 16.43 -8.15
N VAL A 191 3.72 17.05 -7.12
CA VAL A 191 4.48 18.29 -7.23
C VAL A 191 5.94 17.98 -7.00
N ALA A 192 6.76 18.21 -8.01
CA ALA A 192 8.22 18.14 -7.93
C ALA A 192 8.83 19.51 -8.21
N TYR A 193 10.08 19.69 -7.80
CA TYR A 193 10.87 20.85 -8.16
C TYR A 193 12.14 20.37 -8.84
N SER A 194 12.44 20.93 -10.00
CA SER A 194 13.77 20.86 -10.59
C SER A 194 14.54 22.07 -10.14
N CYS A 195 15.68 21.87 -9.50
CA CYS A 195 16.52 22.93 -8.97
C CYS A 195 17.90 22.86 -9.60
N THR A 196 18.41 24.00 -10.10
CA THR A 196 19.73 24.14 -10.63
C THR A 196 20.52 25.16 -9.82
N GLU A 197 21.84 24.96 -9.65
CA GLU A 197 22.74 26.03 -9.18
C GLU A 197 22.66 27.21 -10.13
N VAL A 198 22.77 28.45 -9.59
CA VAL A 198 22.63 29.70 -10.34
C VAL A 198 23.81 29.88 -11.28
N THR A 199 23.88 29.09 -12.32
CA THR A 199 24.57 29.39 -13.57
C THR A 199 23.48 29.37 -14.63
N PRO A 200 23.47 30.31 -15.59
CA PRO A 200 22.38 30.40 -16.54
C PRO A 200 22.32 29.14 -17.40
N VAL A 201 21.36 28.28 -17.11
CA VAL A 201 21.10 27.08 -17.92
C VAL A 201 19.98 27.37 -18.90
N THR A 202 20.29 27.19 -20.16
CA THR A 202 19.46 27.55 -21.31
C THR A 202 18.40 26.51 -21.69
N SER A 203 18.20 25.44 -20.96
CA SER A 203 17.05 24.54 -21.16
C SER A 203 16.95 23.53 -20.06
N ILE A 204 15.76 23.38 -19.47
CA ILE A 204 15.36 22.21 -18.70
C ILE A 204 14.64 21.29 -19.68
N THR A 205 15.36 20.32 -20.20
CA THR A 205 14.78 19.24 -20.98
C THR A 205 14.59 18.06 -20.02
N GLY A 206 13.36 17.57 -19.84
CA GLY A 206 13.22 16.24 -19.31
C GLY A 206 12.10 15.92 -18.35
N LEU A 207 11.34 16.86 -17.80
CA LEU A 207 10.17 16.50 -17.00
C LEU A 207 8.95 17.30 -17.45
N CYS A 208 8.03 16.67 -18.14
CA CYS A 208 6.73 17.21 -18.56
C CYS A 208 6.82 18.53 -19.33
N VAL A 209 7.51 18.56 -20.44
CA VAL A 209 7.46 19.68 -21.38
C VAL A 209 6.29 19.44 -22.32
N ASP A 210 5.39 20.43 -22.39
CA ASP A 210 4.39 20.55 -23.44
C ASP A 210 5.07 20.44 -24.82
N ASN A 211 4.60 19.50 -25.62
CA ASN A 211 5.24 19.03 -26.84
C ASN A 211 4.99 19.99 -28.02
N SER A 212 5.41 21.25 -27.88
CA SER A 212 5.37 22.24 -28.99
C SER A 212 6.73 22.53 -29.64
N GLY A 213 7.77 21.75 -29.34
CA GLY A 213 9.13 21.95 -29.86
C GLY A 213 9.80 20.67 -30.31
N THR A 214 9.78 20.45 -31.61
CA THR A 214 10.47 19.43 -32.39
C THR A 214 11.95 19.23 -32.05
N SER A 215 12.34 18.05 -31.55
CA SER A 215 13.50 17.28 -32.05
C SER A 215 13.67 15.95 -31.33
N GLY A 216 13.53 14.89 -32.07
CA GLY A 216 14.26 13.62 -31.97
C GLY A 216 14.20 12.83 -30.65
N VAL A 217 13.03 12.62 -30.07
CA VAL A 217 12.79 11.61 -29.04
C VAL A 217 11.74 10.66 -29.58
N GLU A 218 12.04 9.36 -29.53
CA GLU A 218 11.08 8.31 -29.90
C GLU A 218 9.79 8.51 -29.13
N ASP A 219 8.66 8.22 -29.78
CA ASP A 219 7.30 8.49 -29.31
C ASP A 219 7.09 8.25 -27.83
N ILE A 220 6.95 9.33 -27.07
CA ILE A 220 6.50 9.29 -25.67
C ILE A 220 5.04 8.81 -25.69
N LYS A 221 4.82 7.58 -25.28
CA LYS A 221 3.48 7.02 -25.16
C LYS A 221 2.82 7.58 -23.89
N ILE A 222 1.99 8.59 -24.05
CA ILE A 222 1.15 9.08 -22.95
C ILE A 222 0.17 7.94 -22.56
N ILE A 223 0.32 7.41 -21.36
CA ILE A 223 -0.56 6.37 -20.83
C ILE A 223 -1.81 7.03 -20.25
N ASN A 224 -2.81 7.23 -21.10
CA ASN A 224 -4.12 7.68 -20.67
C ASN A 224 -5.07 6.48 -20.64
N PRO A 225 -5.69 6.16 -19.50
CA PRO A 225 -6.69 5.11 -19.45
C PRO A 225 -7.86 5.47 -20.37
N THR A 226 -8.30 4.51 -21.18
CA THR A 226 -9.41 4.68 -22.11
C THR A 226 -10.60 3.84 -21.70
N ASN A 227 -10.39 2.55 -21.55
CA ASN A 227 -11.39 1.59 -21.07
C ASN A 227 -10.69 0.34 -20.52
N PHE A 228 -11.25 -0.27 -19.49
CA PHE A 228 -10.66 -1.39 -18.78
C PHE A 228 -10.38 -2.62 -19.66
N SER A 229 -11.23 -2.91 -20.63
CA SER A 229 -11.09 -4.08 -21.49
C SER A 229 -9.96 -3.94 -22.51
N GLY A 230 -9.72 -2.72 -23.01
CA GLY A 230 -8.75 -2.44 -24.07
C GLY A 230 -7.36 -2.05 -23.58
N ASP A 231 -7.28 -1.43 -22.41
CA ASP A 231 -6.01 -0.95 -21.87
C ASP A 231 -5.12 -2.14 -21.43
N ASP A 232 -3.80 -2.01 -21.60
CA ASP A 232 -2.83 -2.97 -21.08
C ASP A 232 -2.72 -2.90 -19.55
N TRP A 233 -2.06 -3.90 -18.94
CA TRP A 233 -1.96 -3.98 -17.49
C TRP A 233 -1.09 -2.88 -16.89
N THR A 234 -0.14 -2.35 -17.65
CA THR A 234 0.68 -1.20 -17.26
C THR A 234 -0.19 0.05 -17.15
N THR A 235 -1.01 0.33 -18.17
CA THR A 235 -1.98 1.42 -18.15
C THR A 235 -2.96 1.30 -16.98
N ILE A 236 -3.49 0.09 -16.75
CA ILE A 236 -4.42 -0.17 -15.65
C ILE A 236 -3.74 0.05 -14.29
N SER A 237 -2.49 -0.39 -14.10
CA SER A 237 -1.72 -0.17 -12.87
C SER A 237 -1.50 1.33 -12.60
N VAL A 238 -1.05 2.06 -13.61
CA VAL A 238 -0.86 3.51 -13.50
C VAL A 238 -2.17 4.20 -13.11
N ALA A 239 -3.27 3.84 -13.77
CA ALA A 239 -4.58 4.37 -13.46
C ALA A 239 -5.05 4.01 -12.04
N ALA A 240 -4.82 2.77 -11.59
CA ALA A 240 -5.17 2.31 -10.24
C ALA A 240 -4.39 3.05 -9.16
N LYS A 241 -3.07 3.24 -9.36
CA LYS A 241 -2.19 3.95 -8.42
C LYS A 241 -2.49 5.44 -8.32
N SER A 242 -2.72 6.08 -9.46
CA SER A 242 -2.98 7.52 -9.52
C SER A 242 -4.42 7.91 -9.22
N GLY A 243 -5.35 6.94 -9.21
CA GLY A 243 -6.78 7.22 -9.16
C GLY A 243 -7.35 7.81 -10.45
N ASN A 244 -6.56 7.90 -11.52
CA ASN A 244 -6.94 8.53 -12.80
C ASN A 244 -7.81 7.62 -13.68
N TYR A 245 -8.65 6.82 -13.07
CA TYR A 245 -9.63 5.97 -13.78
C TYR A 245 -11.06 6.50 -13.73
N THR A 246 -11.29 7.60 -13.02
CA THR A 246 -12.64 8.19 -12.88
C THR A 246 -13.25 8.51 -14.24
N GLY A 247 -14.43 7.95 -14.50
CA GLY A 247 -15.13 8.10 -15.78
C GLY A 247 -14.61 7.20 -16.90
N LYS A 248 -13.50 6.49 -16.71
CA LYS A 248 -12.89 5.56 -17.67
C LYS A 248 -13.14 4.11 -17.31
N TYR A 249 -12.91 3.74 -16.04
CA TYR A 249 -13.18 2.42 -15.50
C TYR A 249 -14.35 2.47 -14.54
N LYS A 250 -15.19 1.46 -14.56
CA LYS A 250 -16.38 1.35 -13.72
C LYS A 250 -16.44 -0.01 -13.06
N VAL A 251 -17.00 -0.04 -11.87
CA VAL A 251 -17.39 -1.30 -11.23
C VAL A 251 -18.26 -2.11 -12.17
N GLY A 252 -17.87 -3.35 -12.42
CA GLY A 252 -18.52 -4.25 -13.38
C GLY A 252 -17.84 -4.33 -14.74
N ASP A 253 -16.94 -3.42 -15.12
CA ASP A 253 -16.14 -3.53 -16.33
C ASP A 253 -15.30 -4.81 -16.31
N THR A 254 -15.14 -5.43 -17.48
CA THR A 254 -14.52 -6.75 -17.61
C THR A 254 -13.34 -6.74 -18.55
N LYS A 255 -12.42 -7.70 -18.31
CA LYS A 255 -11.25 -7.94 -19.14
C LYS A 255 -10.95 -9.43 -19.20
N GLU A 256 -10.62 -9.94 -20.40
CA GLU A 256 -10.16 -11.32 -20.56
C GLU A 256 -8.69 -11.44 -20.15
N ILE A 257 -8.36 -12.52 -19.47
CA ILE A 257 -6.99 -12.92 -19.13
C ILE A 257 -6.76 -14.37 -19.56
N ASP A 258 -5.53 -14.68 -20.00
CA ASP A 258 -5.12 -16.03 -20.34
C ASP A 258 -4.27 -16.59 -19.20
N LEU A 259 -4.75 -17.66 -18.59
CA LEU A 259 -4.07 -18.39 -17.50
C LEU A 259 -3.34 -19.64 -18.01
N GLY A 260 -2.93 -19.67 -19.28
CA GLY A 260 -2.18 -20.78 -19.86
C GLY A 260 -2.94 -22.10 -19.76
N SER A 261 -2.45 -23.02 -18.92
CA SER A 261 -3.09 -24.34 -18.77
C SER A 261 -4.48 -24.32 -18.16
N PHE A 262 -4.88 -23.26 -17.49
CA PHE A 262 -6.24 -23.09 -16.97
C PHE A 262 -7.18 -22.49 -18.02
N GLY A 263 -6.65 -21.98 -19.14
CA GLY A 263 -7.45 -21.38 -20.21
C GLY A 263 -7.68 -19.88 -20.04
N LYS A 264 -8.62 -19.38 -20.85
CA LYS A 264 -9.02 -17.97 -20.85
C LYS A 264 -10.18 -17.75 -19.92
N HIS A 265 -10.07 -16.74 -19.09
CA HIS A 265 -11.08 -16.36 -18.11
C HIS A 265 -11.34 -14.86 -18.14
N THR A 266 -12.46 -14.45 -17.59
CA THR A 266 -12.83 -13.04 -17.51
C THR A 266 -12.77 -12.56 -16.08
N VAL A 267 -12.04 -11.48 -15.84
CA VAL A 267 -12.08 -10.74 -14.58
C VAL A 267 -12.93 -9.48 -14.73
N ARG A 268 -13.52 -9.03 -13.64
CA ARG A 268 -14.22 -7.75 -13.56
C ARG A 268 -13.74 -6.89 -12.40
N ILE A 269 -13.92 -5.61 -12.53
CA ILE A 269 -13.74 -4.67 -11.45
C ILE A 269 -14.86 -4.89 -10.43
N ALA A 270 -14.50 -5.47 -9.28
CA ALA A 270 -15.44 -5.77 -8.22
C ALA A 270 -15.53 -4.64 -7.18
N ASN A 271 -14.46 -3.86 -7.02
CA ASN A 271 -14.40 -2.75 -6.08
C ASN A 271 -13.43 -1.66 -6.57
N LEU A 272 -13.76 -0.42 -6.32
CA LEU A 272 -12.91 0.75 -6.57
C LEU A 272 -12.83 1.66 -5.35
N SER A 273 -13.81 1.60 -4.45
CA SER A 273 -13.88 2.49 -3.29
C SER A 273 -12.89 2.13 -2.19
N THR A 274 -12.44 3.14 -1.45
CA THR A 274 -11.60 2.99 -0.25
C THR A 274 -12.21 3.82 0.88
N PRO A 275 -13.34 3.38 1.45
CA PRO A 275 -13.97 4.10 2.56
C PRO A 275 -13.12 4.03 3.83
N SER A 276 -13.47 4.85 4.83
CA SER A 276 -12.67 5.05 6.04
C SER A 276 -12.44 3.78 6.86
N GLU A 277 -13.36 2.82 6.82
CA GLU A 277 -13.20 1.51 7.47
C GLU A 277 -12.01 0.71 6.93
N CYS A 278 -11.61 0.93 5.68
CA CYS A 278 -10.41 0.32 5.10
C CYS A 278 -9.10 0.71 5.80
N LEU A 279 -9.12 1.81 6.55
CA LEU A 279 -8.00 2.30 7.35
C LEU A 279 -8.01 1.73 8.78
N GLN A 280 -9.06 1.04 9.17
CA GLN A 280 -9.19 0.45 10.50
C GLN A 280 -8.22 -0.71 10.67
N LYS A 281 -7.49 -0.73 11.77
CA LYS A 281 -6.57 -1.84 12.09
C LYS A 281 -7.33 -3.17 12.15
N GLY A 282 -6.85 -4.14 11.40
CA GLY A 282 -7.45 -5.48 11.34
C GLY A 282 -8.64 -5.61 10.38
N PHE A 283 -8.95 -4.56 9.61
CA PHE A 283 -9.98 -4.62 8.58
C PHE A 283 -9.50 -5.40 7.36
N SER A 284 -10.39 -6.18 6.75
CA SER A 284 -10.12 -6.93 5.53
C SER A 284 -9.90 -5.97 4.36
N GLN A 285 -8.78 -6.14 3.66
CA GLN A 285 -8.45 -5.31 2.51
C GLN A 285 -9.07 -5.83 1.21
N THR A 286 -9.79 -6.93 1.27
CA THR A 286 -10.36 -7.64 0.12
C THR A 286 -11.50 -6.90 -0.59
N ALA A 287 -12.07 -5.87 0.03
CA ALA A 287 -13.06 -4.96 -0.57
C ALA A 287 -12.63 -3.49 -0.44
N CYS A 288 -11.33 -3.21 -0.52
CA CYS A 288 -10.73 -1.88 -0.41
C CYS A 288 -9.86 -1.56 -1.61
N GLY A 289 -10.12 -0.44 -2.29
CA GLY A 289 -9.38 -0.01 -3.48
C GLY A 289 -9.69 -0.86 -4.72
N PHE A 290 -8.71 -0.99 -5.61
CA PHE A 290 -8.93 -1.63 -6.91
C PHE A 290 -8.87 -3.15 -6.79
N VAL A 291 -10.06 -3.78 -6.75
CA VAL A 291 -10.23 -5.23 -6.62
C VAL A 291 -10.79 -5.81 -7.90
N LEU A 292 -10.15 -6.86 -8.37
CA LEU A 292 -10.60 -7.69 -9.48
C LEU A 292 -11.06 -9.06 -8.98
N GLU A 293 -12.14 -9.58 -9.54
CA GLU A 293 -12.60 -10.94 -9.29
C GLU A 293 -12.88 -11.67 -10.60
N PHE A 294 -12.73 -12.98 -10.59
CA PHE A 294 -13.16 -13.80 -11.72
C PHE A 294 -14.69 -13.82 -11.83
N THR A 295 -15.21 -13.66 -13.03
CA THR A 295 -16.66 -13.73 -13.32
C THR A 295 -17.15 -15.16 -13.46
N ASP A 296 -16.22 -16.08 -13.68
CA ASP A 296 -16.43 -17.50 -13.89
C ASP A 296 -15.60 -18.33 -12.88
N ILE A 297 -15.66 -19.63 -13.03
CA ILE A 297 -14.97 -20.61 -12.20
C ILE A 297 -13.79 -21.15 -13.03
N ILE A 298 -12.59 -21.11 -12.44
CA ILE A 298 -11.36 -21.58 -13.08
C ILE A 298 -11.38 -23.11 -13.21
N GLU A 299 -11.66 -23.78 -12.10
CA GLU A 299 -11.74 -25.24 -11.99
C GLU A 299 -12.57 -25.66 -10.78
N ALA A 300 -12.78 -26.95 -10.60
CA ALA A 300 -13.37 -27.51 -9.39
C ALA A 300 -12.29 -28.19 -8.54
N ARG A 301 -12.21 -27.84 -7.23
CA ARG A 301 -11.24 -28.37 -6.30
C ARG A 301 -11.80 -28.42 -4.88
N ASN A 302 -11.30 -29.34 -4.07
CA ASN A 302 -11.61 -29.37 -2.63
C ASN A 302 -10.89 -28.27 -1.87
N MET A 303 -11.50 -27.80 -0.78
CA MET A 303 -10.88 -26.82 0.11
C MET A 303 -9.69 -27.45 0.84
N ASN A 304 -9.88 -28.67 1.35
CA ASN A 304 -8.88 -29.49 2.01
C ASN A 304 -8.98 -30.96 1.58
N PRO A 305 -7.89 -31.74 1.57
CA PRO A 305 -7.94 -33.16 1.28
C PRO A 305 -8.64 -33.94 2.39
N THR A 306 -8.62 -33.42 3.61
CA THR A 306 -9.31 -33.96 4.76
C THR A 306 -10.60 -33.18 5.05
N ASN A 307 -11.58 -33.84 5.65
CA ASN A 307 -12.84 -33.21 6.03
C ASN A 307 -12.67 -32.40 7.33
N SER A 308 -11.96 -31.28 7.27
CA SER A 308 -11.66 -30.40 8.39
C SER A 308 -11.58 -28.94 7.95
N ASN A 309 -12.10 -28.03 8.79
CA ASN A 309 -11.95 -26.58 8.63
C ASN A 309 -11.04 -25.96 9.72
N ARG A 310 -10.25 -26.78 10.41
CA ARG A 310 -9.32 -26.29 11.44
C ARG A 310 -8.33 -25.29 10.87
N GLY A 311 -8.20 -24.12 11.55
CA GLY A 311 -7.36 -23.00 11.09
C GLY A 311 -7.94 -22.22 9.91
N GLY A 312 -9.18 -22.55 9.51
CA GLY A 312 -9.94 -21.84 8.46
C GLY A 312 -9.27 -21.80 7.10
N TYR A 313 -9.66 -20.80 6.32
CA TYR A 313 -9.08 -20.56 4.99
C TYR A 313 -7.55 -20.37 5.03
N PRO A 314 -6.96 -19.65 6.00
CA PRO A 314 -5.49 -19.50 6.06
C PRO A 314 -4.71 -20.82 6.09
N ALA A 315 -5.28 -21.87 6.69
CA ALA A 315 -4.66 -23.19 6.78
C ALA A 315 -5.08 -24.14 5.65
N SER A 316 -5.94 -23.71 4.71
CA SER A 316 -6.45 -24.59 3.66
C SER A 316 -5.40 -24.88 2.57
N GLU A 317 -5.47 -26.10 2.01
CA GLU A 317 -4.66 -26.49 0.86
C GLU A 317 -5.05 -25.66 -0.38
N LEU A 318 -6.33 -25.34 -0.53
CA LEU A 318 -6.81 -24.53 -1.65
C LEU A 318 -6.17 -23.13 -1.66
N ARG A 319 -6.01 -22.49 -0.49
CA ARG A 319 -5.30 -21.21 -0.40
C ARG A 319 -3.85 -21.32 -0.89
N SER A 320 -3.15 -22.36 -0.44
CA SER A 320 -1.76 -22.60 -0.87
C SER A 320 -1.68 -22.84 -2.37
N TYR A 321 -2.61 -23.62 -2.91
CA TYR A 321 -2.73 -23.88 -4.33
C TYR A 321 -3.01 -22.62 -5.15
N LEU A 322 -3.90 -21.75 -4.70
CA LEU A 322 -4.20 -20.46 -5.35
C LEU A 322 -2.95 -19.59 -5.43
N ASN A 323 -2.21 -19.46 -4.33
CA ASN A 323 -1.06 -18.57 -4.25
C ASN A 323 0.25 -19.17 -4.82
N ASP A 324 0.26 -20.45 -5.17
CA ASP A 324 1.35 -21.12 -5.89
C ASP A 324 0.93 -21.40 -7.35
N LYS A 325 0.06 -22.37 -7.60
CA LYS A 325 -0.21 -22.87 -8.96
C LYS A 325 -0.99 -21.88 -9.80
N VAL A 326 -2.09 -21.36 -9.27
CA VAL A 326 -2.95 -20.44 -10.03
C VAL A 326 -2.25 -19.10 -10.24
N TYR A 327 -1.63 -18.53 -9.19
CA TYR A 327 -0.88 -17.27 -9.30
C TYR A 327 0.25 -17.34 -10.33
N ASN A 328 1.00 -18.44 -10.37
CA ASN A 328 2.07 -18.60 -11.32
C ASN A 328 1.61 -18.73 -12.79
N ALA A 329 0.35 -19.04 -13.01
CA ALA A 329 -0.26 -19.09 -14.34
C ALA A 329 -0.68 -17.71 -14.89
N PHE A 330 -0.69 -16.67 -14.06
CA PHE A 330 -1.01 -15.33 -14.51
C PHE A 330 0.08 -14.77 -15.43
N PRO A 331 -0.28 -13.92 -16.42
CA PRO A 331 0.68 -13.16 -17.21
C PRO A 331 1.64 -12.36 -16.30
N ASN A 332 2.90 -12.26 -16.68
CA ASN A 332 3.91 -11.57 -15.85
C ASN A 332 3.50 -10.12 -15.57
N GLU A 333 3.05 -9.40 -16.59
CA GLU A 333 2.58 -8.01 -16.49
C GLU A 333 1.47 -7.84 -15.43
N LEU A 334 0.58 -8.84 -15.29
CA LEU A 334 -0.46 -8.82 -14.28
C LEU A 334 0.09 -9.22 -12.90
N LYS A 335 0.98 -10.19 -12.83
CA LYS A 335 1.63 -10.59 -11.57
C LYS A 335 2.39 -9.45 -10.90
N ASP A 336 3.03 -8.59 -11.70
CA ASP A 336 3.85 -7.47 -11.23
C ASP A 336 3.01 -6.40 -10.50
N ILE A 337 1.74 -6.29 -10.84
CA ILE A 337 0.82 -5.30 -10.25
C ILE A 337 -0.11 -5.87 -9.19
N ILE A 338 -0.18 -7.19 -9.02
CA ILE A 338 -0.98 -7.82 -7.96
C ILE A 338 -0.29 -7.60 -6.61
N ILE A 339 -0.98 -6.93 -5.70
CA ILE A 339 -0.44 -6.62 -4.37
C ILE A 339 -0.86 -7.66 -3.33
N ASN A 340 -0.05 -7.80 -2.29
CA ASN A 340 -0.41 -8.57 -1.11
C ASN A 340 -1.63 -7.95 -0.42
N THR A 341 -2.62 -8.76 -0.13
CA THR A 341 -3.91 -8.32 0.42
C THR A 341 -4.19 -9.04 1.72
N THR A 342 -4.44 -8.29 2.77
CA THR A 342 -4.90 -8.87 4.04
C THR A 342 -6.37 -9.27 3.89
N ALA A 343 -6.62 -10.58 3.98
CA ALA A 343 -7.97 -11.15 4.01
C ALA A 343 -8.34 -11.54 5.44
N VAL A 344 -9.49 -11.05 5.90
CA VAL A 344 -10.05 -11.39 7.21
C VAL A 344 -11.36 -12.13 6.99
N SER A 345 -11.63 -13.13 7.78
CA SER A 345 -12.91 -13.86 7.80
C SER A 345 -13.26 -14.29 9.22
N GLY A 346 -14.52 -14.63 9.46
CA GLY A 346 -14.98 -15.11 10.76
C GLY A 346 -14.27 -16.39 11.19
N TYR A 347 -14.16 -16.59 12.49
CA TYR A 347 -13.53 -17.80 13.03
C TYR A 347 -14.42 -19.04 12.87
N GLY A 348 -13.78 -20.20 12.80
CA GLY A 348 -14.45 -21.48 12.65
C GLY A 348 -14.75 -22.16 13.99
N TYR A 349 -15.18 -23.41 13.91
CA TYR A 349 -15.59 -24.20 15.06
C TYR A 349 -14.51 -24.39 16.15
N TYR A 350 -13.26 -24.49 15.74
CA TYR A 350 -12.13 -24.77 16.65
C TYR A 350 -11.41 -23.50 17.15
N ASP A 351 -11.84 -22.34 16.73
CA ASP A 351 -11.10 -21.10 16.93
C ASP A 351 -11.97 -20.07 17.66
N SER A 352 -11.35 -19.04 18.22
CA SER A 352 -12.03 -17.97 18.98
C SER A 352 -11.71 -16.56 18.50
N ALA A 353 -10.93 -16.46 17.44
CA ALA A 353 -10.55 -15.20 16.83
C ALA A 353 -10.67 -15.29 15.31
N ASN A 354 -10.98 -14.16 14.68
CA ASN A 354 -11.06 -14.06 13.22
C ASN A 354 -9.79 -14.59 12.56
N PHE A 355 -9.97 -15.29 11.47
CA PHE A 355 -8.87 -15.75 10.62
C PHE A 355 -8.31 -14.59 9.82
N ILE A 356 -6.99 -14.55 9.72
CA ILE A 356 -6.26 -13.53 8.96
C ILE A 356 -5.23 -14.22 8.07
N SER A 357 -5.21 -13.86 6.80
CA SER A 357 -4.15 -14.25 5.87
C SER A 357 -3.68 -13.06 5.04
N THR A 358 -2.52 -13.18 4.45
CA THR A 358 -2.00 -12.22 3.46
C THR A 358 -1.74 -12.98 2.17
N ASP A 359 -2.45 -12.60 1.11
CA ASP A 359 -2.53 -13.37 -0.12
C ASP A 359 -2.41 -12.48 -1.36
N LYS A 360 -1.87 -13.05 -2.44
CA LYS A 360 -1.99 -12.48 -3.78
C LYS A 360 -3.35 -12.79 -4.38
N LEU A 361 -3.80 -14.05 -4.24
CA LEU A 361 -5.13 -14.52 -4.65
C LEU A 361 -5.88 -15.04 -3.44
N TYR A 362 -7.15 -14.66 -3.31
CA TYR A 362 -8.01 -15.09 -2.20
C TYR A 362 -9.40 -15.44 -2.69
N LEU A 363 -10.11 -16.33 -1.99
CA LEU A 363 -11.53 -16.55 -2.20
C LEU A 363 -12.33 -15.40 -1.57
N LEU A 364 -13.50 -15.12 -2.14
CA LEU A 364 -14.43 -14.16 -1.54
C LEU A 364 -15.03 -14.69 -0.24
N ASP A 365 -15.42 -13.78 0.65
CA ASP A 365 -16.20 -14.07 1.84
C ASP A 365 -17.71 -13.87 1.59
N ALA A 366 -18.53 -14.49 2.41
CA ALA A 366 -19.98 -14.34 2.32
C ALA A 366 -20.45 -12.88 2.46
N ARG A 367 -19.83 -12.11 3.36
CA ARG A 367 -20.14 -10.70 3.53
C ARG A 367 -19.73 -9.83 2.35
N GLU A 368 -18.70 -10.21 1.62
CA GLU A 368 -18.29 -9.50 0.41
C GLU A 368 -19.33 -9.64 -0.72
N LEU A 369 -20.13 -10.70 -0.67
CA LEU A 369 -21.23 -10.94 -1.63
C LEU A 369 -22.55 -10.32 -1.16
N TRP A 370 -23.02 -10.68 0.01
CA TRP A 370 -24.38 -10.37 0.48
C TRP A 370 -24.44 -9.24 1.51
N GLY A 371 -23.30 -8.64 1.84
CA GLY A 371 -23.22 -7.54 2.80
C GLY A 371 -23.77 -7.90 4.17
N THR A 372 -24.35 -6.93 4.84
CA THR A 372 -24.94 -7.11 6.19
C THR A 372 -26.17 -8.02 6.22
N SER A 373 -26.76 -8.37 5.07
CA SER A 373 -27.83 -9.36 5.00
C SER A 373 -27.37 -10.77 5.39
N PHE A 374 -26.07 -11.07 5.17
CA PHE A 374 -25.44 -12.28 5.69
C PHE A 374 -24.97 -12.00 7.13
N ASN A 375 -25.83 -12.31 8.09
CA ASN A 375 -25.60 -12.07 9.51
C ASN A 375 -25.60 -13.39 10.28
N HIS A 376 -24.64 -14.26 9.98
CA HIS A 376 -24.38 -15.48 10.75
C HIS A 376 -23.25 -15.19 11.73
N GLU A 377 -23.60 -14.97 13.00
CA GLU A 377 -22.62 -14.76 14.07
C GLU A 377 -21.53 -15.84 14.03
N ASN A 378 -20.30 -15.41 14.28
CA ASN A 378 -19.09 -16.24 14.29
C ASN A 378 -18.62 -16.78 12.92
N ASN A 379 -19.45 -16.76 11.88
CA ASN A 379 -19.03 -17.10 10.51
C ASN A 379 -18.61 -15.86 9.72
N THR A 380 -18.78 -14.67 10.27
CA THR A 380 -18.39 -13.40 9.69
C THR A 380 -17.40 -12.67 10.58
N ALA A 381 -16.53 -11.88 10.00
CA ALA A 381 -15.63 -11.01 10.75
C ALA A 381 -16.35 -9.73 11.26
N ASN A 382 -17.66 -9.68 11.21
CA ASN A 382 -18.51 -8.60 11.67
C ASN A 382 -18.08 -7.23 11.08
N ASN A 383 -17.54 -6.32 11.92
CA ASN A 383 -17.15 -4.97 11.53
C ASN A 383 -15.79 -4.89 10.81
N TYR A 384 -15.18 -6.02 10.49
CA TYR A 384 -13.86 -6.08 9.84
C TYR A 384 -13.90 -6.45 8.36
N GLU A 385 -15.08 -6.49 7.77
CA GLU A 385 -15.27 -6.78 6.35
C GLU A 385 -16.50 -6.03 5.80
N ARG A 386 -16.52 -5.80 4.50
CA ARG A 386 -17.58 -5.07 3.81
C ARG A 386 -17.97 -5.74 2.49
N GLN A 387 -19.15 -5.38 1.97
CA GLN A 387 -19.60 -5.83 0.67
C GLN A 387 -18.78 -5.13 -0.45
N LEU A 388 -18.41 -5.89 -1.48
CA LEU A 388 -17.80 -5.36 -2.69
C LEU A 388 -18.76 -4.42 -3.42
N ASP A 389 -18.21 -3.36 -3.99
CA ASP A 389 -18.99 -2.31 -4.67
C ASP A 389 -19.88 -2.88 -5.78
N TYR A 390 -19.41 -3.90 -6.50
CA TYR A 390 -20.20 -4.55 -7.56
C TYR A 390 -21.49 -5.16 -7.03
N TYR A 391 -21.40 -5.88 -5.94
CA TYR A 391 -22.57 -6.53 -5.35
C TYR A 391 -23.47 -5.53 -4.66
N ALA A 392 -22.91 -4.55 -3.97
CA ALA A 392 -23.64 -3.47 -3.33
C ALA A 392 -24.44 -2.64 -4.35
N SER A 393 -23.80 -2.21 -5.44
CA SER A 393 -24.46 -1.40 -6.51
C SER A 393 -25.54 -2.15 -7.27
N ASN A 394 -25.47 -3.48 -7.30
CA ASN A 394 -26.51 -4.34 -7.88
C ASN A 394 -27.59 -4.77 -6.87
N GLY A 395 -27.56 -4.24 -5.65
CA GLY A 395 -28.55 -4.54 -4.61
C GLY A 395 -28.54 -6.01 -4.16
N VAL A 396 -27.39 -6.66 -4.20
CA VAL A 396 -27.26 -8.07 -3.82
C VAL A 396 -27.45 -8.22 -2.31
N THR A 397 -28.37 -9.10 -1.94
CA THR A 397 -28.71 -9.48 -0.57
C THR A 397 -29.10 -10.95 -0.56
N LEU A 398 -29.41 -11.53 0.61
CA LEU A 398 -29.96 -12.89 0.70
C LEU A 398 -31.35 -13.05 0.06
N ASN A 399 -32.03 -11.96 -0.28
CA ASN A 399 -33.29 -11.97 -1.01
C ASN A 399 -33.14 -11.62 -2.50
N ASN A 400 -31.97 -11.17 -2.92
CA ASN A 400 -31.63 -10.82 -4.30
C ASN A 400 -30.19 -11.23 -4.62
N TYR A 401 -30.00 -12.44 -5.09
CA TYR A 401 -28.68 -13.07 -5.19
C TYR A 401 -28.31 -13.64 -6.56
N SER A 402 -29.08 -13.35 -7.59
CA SER A 402 -28.81 -13.88 -8.96
C SER A 402 -27.45 -13.46 -9.52
N ARG A 403 -26.91 -12.30 -9.08
CA ARG A 403 -25.63 -11.74 -9.53
C ARG A 403 -24.40 -12.44 -9.00
N VAL A 404 -24.53 -13.33 -7.98
CA VAL A 404 -23.40 -14.10 -7.43
C VAL A 404 -23.22 -15.47 -8.11
N VAL A 405 -24.11 -15.82 -9.05
CA VAL A 405 -23.99 -17.07 -9.80
C VAL A 405 -22.76 -17.02 -10.72
N LYS A 406 -21.94 -18.05 -10.68
CA LYS A 406 -20.79 -18.24 -11.56
C LYS A 406 -20.91 -19.54 -12.34
N LYS A 407 -20.18 -19.62 -13.45
CA LYS A 407 -20.27 -20.76 -14.38
C LYS A 407 -18.93 -21.49 -14.50
N LEU A 408 -19.01 -22.80 -14.65
CA LEU A 408 -17.91 -23.64 -15.10
C LEU A 408 -18.34 -24.30 -16.42
N ASN A 409 -17.56 -24.09 -17.47
CA ASN A 409 -17.86 -24.62 -18.81
C ASN A 409 -19.29 -24.26 -19.27
N GLY A 410 -19.73 -23.04 -18.99
CA GLY A 410 -21.05 -22.53 -19.39
C GLY A 410 -22.22 -22.89 -18.48
N ALA A 411 -22.06 -23.83 -17.55
CA ALA A 411 -23.11 -24.25 -16.61
C ALA A 411 -22.98 -23.54 -15.26
N ASN A 412 -24.10 -23.12 -14.68
CA ASN A 412 -24.14 -22.59 -13.32
C ASN A 412 -23.63 -23.66 -12.34
N THR A 413 -22.60 -23.32 -11.58
CA THR A 413 -21.88 -24.29 -10.74
C THR A 413 -21.69 -23.73 -9.34
N ILE A 414 -21.74 -24.62 -8.37
CA ILE A 414 -21.42 -24.34 -6.95
C ILE A 414 -19.96 -23.93 -6.86
N TRP A 415 -19.65 -22.89 -6.04
CA TRP A 415 -18.27 -22.42 -5.86
C TRP A 415 -17.97 -21.99 -4.43
N TRP A 416 -16.73 -22.23 -3.98
CA TRP A 416 -16.26 -22.02 -2.63
C TRP A 416 -16.15 -20.56 -2.22
N LEU A 417 -16.45 -20.31 -0.93
CA LEU A 417 -16.11 -19.10 -0.20
C LEU A 417 -15.01 -19.39 0.83
N ARG A 418 -14.29 -18.37 1.29
CA ARG A 418 -13.31 -18.53 2.37
C ARG A 418 -13.96 -18.62 3.75
N THR A 419 -15.25 -18.32 3.86
CA THR A 419 -16.03 -18.35 5.10
C THR A 419 -16.06 -19.77 5.70
N SER A 420 -15.55 -19.92 6.92
CA SER A 420 -15.53 -21.21 7.65
C SER A 420 -16.84 -21.47 8.36
N GLY A 421 -17.26 -22.73 8.43
CA GLY A 421 -18.38 -23.12 9.26
C GLY A 421 -18.05 -23.07 10.75
N TYR A 422 -18.91 -22.44 11.54
CA TYR A 422 -18.74 -22.31 12.98
C TYR A 422 -19.39 -23.46 13.76
N THR A 423 -20.49 -24.00 13.27
CA THR A 423 -21.28 -25.02 13.99
C THR A 423 -20.66 -26.42 13.95
N THR A 424 -19.79 -26.66 12.97
CA THR A 424 -19.12 -27.97 12.81
C THR A 424 -17.69 -27.75 12.30
N GLY A 425 -16.77 -28.60 12.71
CA GLY A 425 -15.35 -28.49 12.43
C GLY A 425 -14.89 -28.95 11.04
N ASN A 426 -15.79 -29.06 10.07
CA ASN A 426 -15.48 -29.66 8.78
C ASN A 426 -16.11 -28.93 7.57
N PHE A 427 -16.84 -27.85 7.76
CA PHE A 427 -17.55 -27.16 6.68
C PHE A 427 -16.94 -25.83 6.31
N PHE A 428 -16.99 -25.53 5.01
CA PHE A 428 -16.85 -24.18 4.45
C PHE A 428 -18.15 -23.79 3.73
N TYR A 429 -18.38 -22.50 3.67
CA TYR A 429 -19.51 -21.95 2.90
C TYR A 429 -19.20 -21.96 1.40
N TYR A 430 -20.24 -22.02 0.62
CA TYR A 430 -20.21 -21.95 -0.83
C TYR A 430 -21.46 -21.23 -1.38
N VAL A 431 -21.35 -20.75 -2.59
CA VAL A 431 -22.48 -20.25 -3.37
C VAL A 431 -23.09 -21.41 -4.17
N THR A 432 -24.38 -21.57 -4.06
CA THR A 432 -25.14 -22.60 -4.82
C THR A 432 -25.25 -22.21 -6.30
N ASN A 433 -25.66 -23.14 -7.15
CA ASN A 433 -25.85 -22.91 -8.60
C ASN A 433 -26.97 -21.90 -8.93
N ASN A 434 -27.82 -21.54 -7.98
CA ASN A 434 -28.85 -20.50 -8.10
C ASN A 434 -28.46 -19.18 -7.40
N GLY A 435 -27.26 -19.12 -6.74
CA GLY A 435 -26.73 -17.90 -6.11
C GLY A 435 -27.02 -17.77 -4.62
N TYR A 436 -27.70 -18.72 -4.00
CA TYR A 436 -27.88 -18.71 -2.54
C TYR A 436 -26.64 -19.28 -1.84
N TRP A 437 -26.56 -19.16 -0.54
CA TRP A 437 -25.48 -19.75 0.23
C TRP A 437 -25.85 -21.14 0.74
N SER A 438 -24.85 -21.97 0.94
CA SER A 438 -24.92 -23.21 1.73
C SER A 438 -23.53 -23.54 2.26
N TYR A 439 -23.38 -24.62 2.96
CA TYR A 439 -22.09 -25.09 3.49
C TYR A 439 -21.98 -26.60 3.33
N PHE A 440 -20.76 -27.08 3.16
CA PHE A 440 -20.51 -28.51 3.03
C PHE A 440 -19.08 -28.88 3.41
N SER A 441 -18.81 -30.17 3.45
CA SER A 441 -17.55 -30.78 3.83
C SER A 441 -16.36 -30.28 3.00
N ALA A 442 -15.29 -29.90 3.67
CA ALA A 442 -14.09 -29.29 3.08
C ALA A 442 -13.41 -30.16 2.00
N ASN A 443 -13.61 -31.47 2.03
CA ASN A 443 -13.03 -32.42 1.09
C ASN A 443 -13.87 -32.67 -0.18
N ASN A 444 -14.95 -31.93 -0.38
CA ASN A 444 -15.69 -31.96 -1.66
C ASN A 444 -15.05 -31.01 -2.68
N ALA A 445 -15.14 -31.38 -3.94
CA ALA A 445 -14.65 -30.55 -5.03
C ALA A 445 -15.77 -29.61 -5.53
N TYR A 446 -15.60 -28.30 -5.30
CA TYR A 446 -16.48 -27.25 -5.80
C TYR A 446 -15.67 -26.20 -6.57
N GLY A 447 -16.36 -25.34 -7.27
CA GLY A 447 -15.76 -24.32 -8.12
C GLY A 447 -14.83 -23.38 -7.36
N VAL A 448 -13.77 -22.98 -8.02
CA VAL A 448 -12.76 -22.04 -7.53
C VAL A 448 -12.82 -20.78 -8.37
N SER A 449 -13.12 -19.66 -7.73
CA SER A 449 -13.23 -18.36 -8.37
C SER A 449 -12.62 -17.30 -7.45
N PRO A 450 -11.32 -17.02 -7.60
CA PRO A 450 -10.61 -16.11 -6.72
C PRO A 450 -10.84 -14.64 -7.07
N ALA A 451 -10.32 -13.78 -6.20
CA ALA A 451 -10.18 -12.35 -6.39
C ALA A 451 -8.75 -11.93 -6.02
N PHE A 452 -8.38 -10.72 -6.42
CA PHE A 452 -7.07 -10.13 -6.15
C PHE A 452 -7.15 -8.60 -6.21
N ARG A 453 -6.20 -7.93 -5.55
CA ARG A 453 -6.04 -6.48 -5.63
C ARG A 453 -4.87 -6.11 -6.50
N ILE A 454 -5.01 -4.98 -7.18
CA ILE A 454 -3.93 -4.37 -7.97
C ILE A 454 -3.65 -2.96 -7.50
N ALA A 455 -2.40 -2.54 -7.68
CA ALA A 455 -1.94 -1.17 -7.47
C ALA A 455 -0.75 -0.85 -8.38
#